data_3d0bf319bc3e68639e8ac630e43bb84c
#
_entry.id   3d0bf319bc3e68639e8ac630e43bb84c
#
_cell.length_a   1.000
_cell.length_b   1.000
_cell.length_c   1.000
_cell.angle_alpha   90.00
_cell.angle_beta   90.00
_cell.angle_gamma   90.00
#
_symmetry.space_group_name_H-M   'P 1'
#
loop_
_entity.id
_entity.type
_entity.pdbx_description
1 polymer ?
#
loop_
_entity_poly.entity_id
_entity_poly.type
_entity_poly.pdbx_seq_one_letter_code
_entity_poly.pdbx_strand_id
1 'polypeptide(L)'
;MEKYDLCVIGGGPAGYAAAMRAMDFGKKVILIEKAKLGGYGIYDGALASKTMWELSNKIRTVRETIGQDKRIDMTFEEVKTIIEEALFERKFQLSCHLRIIHAETNLITYERGLASFLTSKEINIEKPNGESNVIFAENTIIATGSRPRIIPSISVDEKTI
;
A
#
# COMPACT_ATOMS: atom_id res chain seq x y z
N MET A 1 26.51 -6.71 7.49
CA MET A 1 25.25 -7.20 6.93
C MET A 1 24.24 -7.35 8.05
N GLU A 2 23.15 -6.61 8.00
CA GLU A 2 22.09 -6.73 9.01
C GLU A 2 21.31 -8.04 8.84
N LYS A 3 20.83 -8.56 9.99
CA LYS A 3 20.11 -9.84 10.05
C LYS A 3 18.68 -9.62 10.53
N TYR A 4 17.74 -10.31 9.86
CA TYR A 4 16.32 -10.29 10.14
C TYR A 4 15.76 -11.73 10.20
N ASP A 5 14.75 -11.94 11.03
CA ASP A 5 14.00 -13.20 11.07
C ASP A 5 13.12 -13.35 9.82
N LEU A 6 12.57 -12.20 9.37
CA LEU A 6 11.68 -12.13 8.22
C LEU A 6 11.98 -10.89 7.35
N CYS A 7 12.12 -11.13 6.05
CA CYS A 7 12.02 -10.09 5.04
C CYS A 7 10.66 -10.17 4.37
N VAL A 8 9.98 -9.04 4.23
CA VAL A 8 8.73 -8.93 3.48
C VAL A 8 8.96 -8.02 2.28
N ILE A 9 8.82 -8.54 1.08
CA ILE A 9 9.00 -7.81 -0.17
C ILE A 9 7.63 -7.39 -0.71
N GLY A 10 7.35 -6.10 -0.64
CA GLY A 10 6.10 -5.46 -1.01
C GLY A 10 5.30 -4.96 0.18
N GLY A 11 5.07 -3.64 0.23
CA GLY A 11 4.36 -2.93 1.30
C GLY A 11 2.87 -2.73 1.05
N GLY A 12 2.25 -3.57 0.20
CA GLY A 12 0.80 -3.61 0.01
C GLY A 12 0.07 -4.24 1.20
N PRO A 13 -1.28 -4.41 1.15
CA PRO A 13 -2.06 -4.92 2.27
C PRO A 13 -1.55 -6.25 2.82
N ALA A 14 -1.20 -7.19 1.95
CA ALA A 14 -0.70 -8.51 2.36
C ALA A 14 0.66 -8.42 3.06
N GLY A 15 1.61 -7.68 2.48
CA GLY A 15 2.95 -7.55 3.05
C GLY A 15 2.93 -6.77 4.36
N TYR A 16 2.15 -5.69 4.43
CA TYR A 16 1.97 -4.94 5.66
C TYR A 16 1.41 -5.81 6.78
N ALA A 17 0.32 -6.56 6.51
CA ALA A 17 -0.28 -7.47 7.48
C ALA A 17 0.70 -8.56 7.94
N ALA A 18 1.48 -9.14 7.00
CA ALA A 18 2.49 -10.14 7.31
C ALA A 18 3.59 -9.59 8.22
N ALA A 19 4.09 -8.38 7.93
CA ALA A 19 5.10 -7.72 8.74
C ALA A 19 4.60 -7.44 10.16
N MET A 20 3.39 -6.89 10.30
CA MET A 20 2.77 -6.65 11.61
C MET A 20 2.60 -7.95 12.38
N ARG A 21 2.09 -9.00 11.74
CA ARG A 21 1.87 -10.27 12.40
C ARG A 21 3.16 -10.95 12.87
N ALA A 22 4.23 -10.87 12.08
CA ALA A 22 5.52 -11.40 12.50
C ALA A 22 6.09 -10.66 13.71
N MET A 23 5.91 -9.33 13.76
CA MET A 23 6.30 -8.52 14.90
C MET A 23 5.53 -8.90 16.17
N ASP A 24 4.22 -9.21 16.09
CA ASP A 24 3.43 -9.71 17.22
C ASP A 24 4.02 -10.99 17.83
N PHE A 25 4.75 -11.77 17.04
CA PHE A 25 5.52 -12.94 17.49
C PHE A 25 6.95 -12.61 17.95
N GLY A 26 7.27 -11.34 18.16
CA GLY A 26 8.59 -10.88 18.59
C GLY A 26 9.69 -11.05 17.55
N LYS A 27 9.35 -11.15 16.26
CA LYS A 27 10.32 -11.32 15.17
C LYS A 27 10.86 -9.99 14.69
N LYS A 28 12.17 -9.96 14.40
CA LYS A 28 12.81 -8.82 13.75
C LYS A 28 12.51 -8.86 12.24
N VAL A 29 11.79 -7.84 11.77
CA VAL A 29 11.23 -7.80 10.41
C VAL A 29 11.79 -6.64 9.62
N ILE A 30 12.08 -6.85 8.34
CA ILE A 30 12.26 -5.77 7.37
C ILE A 30 11.13 -5.82 6.33
N LEU A 31 10.48 -4.68 6.12
CA LEU A 31 9.48 -4.47 5.09
C LEU A 31 10.07 -3.59 3.98
N ILE A 32 10.18 -4.14 2.78
CA ILE A 32 10.78 -3.46 1.63
C ILE A 32 9.68 -3.12 0.62
N GLU A 33 9.59 -1.85 0.22
CA GLU A 33 8.63 -1.40 -0.79
C GLU A 33 9.32 -0.50 -1.83
N LYS A 34 9.19 -0.86 -3.09
CA LYS A 34 9.84 -0.12 -4.18
C LYS A 34 9.16 1.20 -4.55
N ALA A 35 7.85 1.28 -4.37
CA ALA A 35 7.05 2.42 -4.81
C ALA A 35 6.42 3.18 -3.62
N LYS A 36 5.21 2.79 -3.24
CA LYS A 36 4.40 3.49 -2.24
C LYS A 36 3.82 2.50 -1.25
N LEU A 37 4.06 2.74 0.03
CA LEU A 37 3.49 1.95 1.13
C LEU A 37 1.96 1.94 1.05
N GLY A 38 1.35 0.75 1.07
CA GLY A 38 -0.08 0.54 0.91
C GLY A 38 -0.49 -0.03 -0.46
N GLY A 39 0.37 0.12 -1.50
CA GLY A 39 0.20 -0.48 -2.82
C GLY A 39 -1.19 -0.24 -3.43
N TYR A 40 -1.68 -1.17 -4.23
CA TYR A 40 -3.00 -1.10 -4.88
C TYR A 40 -4.18 -0.95 -3.91
N GLY A 41 -4.03 -1.39 -2.67
CA GLY A 41 -5.06 -1.22 -1.64
C GLY A 41 -5.40 0.25 -1.37
N ILE A 42 -4.42 1.15 -1.49
CA ILE A 42 -4.59 2.57 -1.23
C ILE A 42 -4.56 3.38 -2.54
N TYR A 43 -3.54 3.17 -3.40
CA TYR A 43 -3.24 4.13 -4.47
C TYR A 43 -4.01 3.91 -5.76
N ASP A 44 -4.27 2.65 -6.13
CA ASP A 44 -4.65 2.33 -7.50
C ASP A 44 -6.04 1.68 -7.60
N GLY A 45 -6.92 1.92 -6.61
CA GLY A 45 -8.32 1.61 -6.83
C GLY A 45 -9.15 1.16 -5.63
N ALA A 46 -8.67 0.28 -4.75
CA ALA A 46 -9.56 -0.31 -3.74
C ALA A 46 -10.14 0.72 -2.77
N LEU A 47 -9.33 1.58 -2.19
CA LEU A 47 -9.83 2.61 -1.26
C LEU A 47 -10.61 3.71 -1.99
N ALA A 48 -10.12 4.18 -3.14
CA ALA A 48 -10.79 5.21 -3.93
C ALA A 48 -12.18 4.77 -4.38
N SER A 49 -12.30 3.59 -5.00
CA SER A 49 -13.58 3.06 -5.47
C SER A 49 -14.56 2.80 -4.33
N LYS A 50 -14.09 2.33 -3.18
CA LYS A 50 -14.92 2.13 -1.99
C LYS A 50 -15.42 3.47 -1.42
N THR A 51 -14.57 4.49 -1.35
CA THR A 51 -14.95 5.84 -0.93
C THR A 51 -16.03 6.43 -1.84
N MET A 52 -15.87 6.29 -3.16
CA MET A 52 -16.90 6.70 -4.12
C MET A 52 -18.24 5.98 -3.90
N TRP A 53 -18.17 4.67 -3.68
CA TRP A 53 -19.38 3.87 -3.47
C TRP A 53 -20.07 4.26 -2.16
N GLU A 54 -19.34 4.45 -1.08
CA GLU A 54 -19.90 4.90 0.21
C GLU A 54 -20.50 6.30 0.11
N LEU A 55 -19.85 7.22 -0.58
CA LEU A 55 -20.34 8.57 -0.82
C LEU A 55 -21.66 8.54 -1.64
N SER A 56 -21.69 7.73 -2.69
CA SER A 56 -22.90 7.51 -3.50
C SER A 56 -24.07 6.97 -2.67
N ASN A 57 -23.82 6.02 -1.77
CA ASN A 57 -24.83 5.50 -0.87
C ASN A 57 -25.33 6.54 0.14
N LYS A 58 -24.43 7.35 0.71
CA LYS A 58 -24.81 8.45 1.61
C LYS A 58 -25.73 9.45 0.90
N ILE A 59 -25.38 9.88 -0.31
CA ILE A 59 -26.20 10.78 -1.12
C ILE A 59 -27.58 10.16 -1.39
N ARG A 60 -27.63 8.89 -1.77
CA ARG A 60 -28.89 8.16 -2.00
C ARG A 60 -29.75 8.15 -0.74
N THR A 61 -29.18 7.77 0.41
CA THR A 61 -29.92 7.72 1.69
C THR A 61 -30.49 9.09 2.07
N VAL A 62 -29.71 10.16 1.90
CA VAL A 62 -30.19 11.51 2.17
C VAL A 62 -31.35 11.87 1.24
N ARG A 63 -31.25 11.61 -0.08
CA ARG A 63 -32.34 11.85 -1.05
C ARG A 63 -33.61 11.09 -0.70
N GLU A 64 -33.49 9.84 -0.27
CA GLU A 64 -34.64 9.03 0.17
C GLU A 64 -35.30 9.62 1.43
N THR A 65 -34.52 10.24 2.30
CA THR A 65 -35.00 10.82 3.59
C THR A 65 -35.66 12.19 3.41
N ILE A 66 -35.08 13.06 2.58
CA ILE A 66 -35.55 14.46 2.41
C ILE A 66 -36.53 14.65 1.24
N GLY A 67 -36.80 13.60 0.46
CA GLY A 67 -37.62 13.61 -0.75
C GLY A 67 -36.79 13.75 -2.04
N GLN A 68 -37.23 13.03 -3.08
CA GLN A 68 -36.51 12.94 -4.36
C GLN A 68 -36.46 14.26 -5.15
N ASP A 69 -37.34 15.22 -4.82
CA ASP A 69 -37.41 16.54 -5.47
C ASP A 69 -36.28 17.49 -5.05
N LYS A 70 -35.56 17.15 -3.98
CA LYS A 70 -34.39 17.94 -3.52
C LYS A 70 -33.12 17.36 -4.09
N ARG A 71 -32.54 18.08 -5.06
CA ARG A 71 -31.22 17.73 -5.58
C ARG A 71 -30.13 18.02 -4.56
N ILE A 72 -29.31 17.01 -4.29
CA ILE A 72 -27.99 17.20 -3.72
C ILE A 72 -27.07 17.17 -4.91
N ASP A 73 -26.62 18.33 -5.33
CA ASP A 73 -25.68 18.44 -6.45
C ASP A 73 -24.26 18.44 -5.84
N MET A 74 -23.49 17.45 -6.25
CA MET A 74 -22.07 17.34 -5.93
C MET A 74 -21.30 17.28 -7.25
N THR A 75 -20.33 18.14 -7.38
CA THR A 75 -19.45 18.17 -8.55
C THR A 75 -18.43 17.05 -8.51
N PHE A 76 -17.88 16.68 -9.67
CA PHE A 76 -16.82 15.68 -9.73
C PHE A 76 -15.57 16.12 -8.94
N GLU A 77 -15.23 17.39 -8.93
CA GLU A 77 -14.09 17.92 -8.18
C GLU A 77 -14.29 17.79 -6.65
N GLU A 78 -15.49 17.99 -6.15
CA GLU A 78 -15.80 17.72 -4.74
C GLU A 78 -15.66 16.25 -4.38
N VAL A 79 -16.17 15.36 -5.24
CA VAL A 79 -15.99 13.89 -5.08
C VAL A 79 -14.51 13.53 -5.08
N LYS A 80 -13.73 14.08 -6.00
CA LYS A 80 -12.29 13.84 -6.11
C LYS A 80 -11.55 14.31 -4.86
N THR A 81 -11.88 15.49 -4.35
CA THR A 81 -11.29 16.02 -3.11
C THR A 81 -11.51 15.08 -1.93
N ILE A 82 -12.73 14.57 -1.74
CA ILE A 82 -13.05 13.62 -0.66
C ILE A 82 -12.24 12.34 -0.81
N ILE A 83 -12.06 11.84 -2.04
CA ILE A 83 -11.25 10.66 -2.30
C ILE A 83 -9.78 10.92 -1.96
N GLU A 84 -9.23 12.05 -2.40
CA GLU A 84 -7.84 12.44 -2.14
C GLU A 84 -7.55 12.60 -0.64
N GLU A 85 -8.48 13.18 0.12
CA GLU A 85 -8.41 13.29 1.57
C GLU A 85 -8.39 11.90 2.23
N ALA A 86 -9.29 11.00 1.86
CA ALA A 86 -9.32 9.63 2.39
C ALA A 86 -8.03 8.84 2.07
N LEU A 87 -7.50 9.01 0.86
CA LEU A 87 -6.23 8.42 0.47
C LEU A 87 -5.06 8.99 1.29
N PHE A 88 -5.02 10.31 1.45
CA PHE A 88 -3.99 10.98 2.24
C PHE A 88 -4.01 10.52 3.70
N GLU A 89 -5.18 10.52 4.33
CA GLU A 89 -5.34 10.08 5.71
C GLU A 89 -4.82 8.66 5.92
N ARG A 90 -5.18 7.73 5.04
CA ARG A 90 -4.74 6.34 5.16
C ARG A 90 -3.24 6.16 4.97
N LYS A 91 -2.64 6.89 4.03
CA LYS A 91 -1.17 6.93 3.83
C LYS A 91 -0.46 7.41 5.08
N PHE A 92 -0.95 8.52 5.62
CA PHE A 92 -0.40 9.13 6.82
C PHE A 92 -0.46 8.17 8.02
N GLN A 93 -1.62 7.54 8.25
CA GLN A 93 -1.81 6.56 9.30
C GLN A 93 -0.81 5.40 9.20
N LEU A 94 -0.63 4.80 8.03
CA LEU A 94 0.31 3.69 7.84
C LEU A 94 1.75 4.12 8.11
N SER A 95 2.15 5.28 7.63
CA SER A 95 3.50 5.81 7.83
C SER A 95 3.78 6.14 9.30
N CYS A 96 2.83 6.75 9.99
CA CYS A 96 2.92 7.04 11.41
C CYS A 96 2.99 5.76 12.24
N HIS A 97 2.16 4.78 11.92
CA HIS A 97 2.13 3.50 12.62
C HIS A 97 3.48 2.78 12.55
N LEU A 98 4.07 2.65 11.35
CA LEU A 98 5.39 2.05 11.20
C LEU A 98 6.48 2.79 12.00
N ARG A 99 6.44 4.12 12.01
CA ARG A 99 7.41 4.93 12.74
C ARG A 99 7.28 4.76 14.25
N ILE A 100 6.07 4.75 14.77
CA ILE A 100 5.79 4.56 16.20
C ILE A 100 6.27 3.17 16.63
N ILE A 101 5.87 2.13 15.92
CA ILE A 101 6.26 0.76 16.25
C ILE A 101 7.78 0.58 16.17
N HIS A 102 8.44 1.14 15.15
CA HIS A 102 9.89 1.09 15.05
C HIS A 102 10.54 1.75 16.28
N ALA A 103 10.06 2.93 16.68
CA ALA A 103 10.59 3.65 17.82
C ALA A 103 10.39 2.93 19.17
N GLU A 104 9.25 2.25 19.33
CA GLU A 104 8.90 1.57 20.58
C GLU A 104 9.52 0.18 20.72
N THR A 105 9.60 -0.58 19.61
CA THR A 105 9.97 -2.00 19.66
C THR A 105 11.31 -2.31 19.01
N ASN A 106 11.77 -1.49 18.08
CA ASN A 106 12.91 -1.75 17.19
C ASN A 106 12.82 -3.09 16.43
N LEU A 107 11.62 -3.69 16.35
CA LEU A 107 11.39 -4.98 15.70
C LEU A 107 11.10 -4.86 14.22
N ILE A 108 10.65 -3.68 13.74
CA ILE A 108 10.35 -3.48 12.33
C ILE A 108 11.24 -2.40 11.72
N THR A 109 11.79 -2.71 10.55
CA THR A 109 12.50 -1.75 9.70
C THR A 109 11.71 -1.59 8.40
N TYR A 110 11.43 -0.37 8.01
CA TYR A 110 10.87 -0.07 6.69
C TYR A 110 11.95 0.51 5.78
N GLU A 111 12.14 -0.12 4.63
CA GLU A 111 13.12 0.34 3.64
C GLU A 111 12.43 0.56 2.28
N ARG A 112 12.66 1.75 1.70
CA ARG A 112 12.21 2.03 0.35
C ARG A 112 13.29 1.59 -0.65
N GLY A 113 12.96 0.59 -1.48
CA GLY A 113 13.91 0.08 -2.47
C GLY A 113 13.36 -1.09 -3.26
N LEU A 114 14.08 -1.46 -4.31
CA LEU A 114 13.82 -2.64 -5.11
C LEU A 114 14.62 -3.81 -4.52
N ALA A 115 13.90 -4.83 -4.05
CA ALA A 115 14.53 -6.04 -3.52
C ALA A 115 14.79 -7.07 -4.62
N SER A 116 15.95 -7.69 -4.58
CA SER A 116 16.33 -8.83 -5.42
C SER A 116 17.09 -9.88 -4.62
N PHE A 117 16.87 -11.15 -4.91
CA PHE A 117 17.60 -12.24 -4.27
C PHE A 117 19.01 -12.37 -4.85
N LEU A 118 20.01 -12.40 -3.98
CA LEU A 118 21.37 -12.87 -4.33
C LEU A 118 21.52 -14.35 -4.05
N THR A 119 20.96 -14.83 -2.94
CA THR A 119 20.86 -16.23 -2.54
C THR A 119 19.48 -16.48 -1.95
N SER A 120 19.20 -17.68 -1.46
CA SER A 120 17.93 -17.98 -0.76
C SER A 120 17.75 -17.20 0.56
N LYS A 121 18.82 -16.60 1.09
CA LYS A 121 18.84 -15.88 2.38
C LYS A 121 19.38 -14.46 2.28
N GLU A 122 20.06 -14.12 1.21
CA GLU A 122 20.64 -12.80 1.01
C GLU A 122 19.83 -12.02 -0.02
N ILE A 123 19.44 -10.81 0.37
CA ILE A 123 18.60 -9.94 -0.41
C ILE A 123 19.32 -8.61 -0.61
N ASN A 124 19.49 -8.22 -1.85
CA ASN A 124 19.97 -6.89 -2.22
C ASN A 124 18.80 -5.93 -2.29
N ILE A 125 18.97 -4.73 -1.70
CA ILE A 125 18.00 -3.64 -1.72
C ILE A 125 18.64 -2.48 -2.46
N GLU A 126 18.14 -2.19 -3.65
CA GLU A 126 18.54 -1.02 -4.43
C GLU A 126 17.63 0.15 -4.07
N LYS A 127 18.22 1.19 -3.47
CA LYS A 127 17.52 2.41 -3.06
C LYS A 127 17.27 3.36 -4.23
N PRO A 128 16.29 4.27 -4.13
CA PRO A 128 16.00 5.24 -5.18
C PRO A 128 17.18 6.18 -5.54
N ASN A 129 18.13 6.35 -4.64
CA ASN A 129 19.35 7.14 -4.86
C ASN A 129 20.49 6.35 -5.55
N GLY A 130 20.25 5.08 -5.92
CA GLY A 130 21.22 4.19 -6.55
C GLY A 130 22.14 3.45 -5.57
N GLU A 131 22.05 3.72 -4.27
CA GLU A 131 22.79 2.93 -3.27
C GLU A 131 22.19 1.53 -3.15
N SER A 132 23.05 0.55 -2.92
CA SER A 132 22.64 -0.83 -2.67
C SER A 132 23.09 -1.29 -1.30
N ASN A 133 22.24 -2.05 -0.63
CA ASN A 133 22.52 -2.67 0.65
C ASN A 133 22.13 -4.14 0.63
N VAL A 134 22.96 -5.01 1.19
CA VAL A 134 22.67 -6.45 1.29
C VAL A 134 22.31 -6.80 2.72
N ILE A 135 21.18 -7.46 2.88
CA ILE A 135 20.69 -7.98 4.15
C ILE A 135 20.63 -9.50 4.15
N PHE A 136 20.62 -10.10 5.33
CA PHE A 136 20.32 -11.50 5.54
C PHE A 136 18.93 -11.66 6.17
N ALA A 137 18.10 -12.58 5.68
CA ALA A 137 16.82 -12.93 6.27
C ALA A 137 16.66 -14.46 6.35
N GLU A 138 16.25 -14.95 7.52
CA GLU A 138 15.95 -16.38 7.70
C GLU A 138 14.80 -16.84 6.83
N ASN A 139 13.77 -16.00 6.69
CA ASN A 139 12.61 -16.27 5.86
C ASN A 139 12.27 -15.05 5.04
N THR A 140 11.63 -15.26 3.87
CA THR A 140 11.17 -14.19 3.01
C THR A 140 9.74 -14.44 2.56
N ILE A 141 8.90 -13.42 2.68
CA ILE A 141 7.55 -13.38 2.10
C ILE A 141 7.57 -12.46 0.90
N ILE A 142 7.17 -12.98 -0.26
CA ILE A 142 7.01 -12.21 -1.50
C ILE A 142 5.55 -11.77 -1.59
N ALA A 143 5.31 -10.47 -1.39
CA ALA A 143 3.99 -9.83 -1.40
C ALA A 143 3.92 -8.68 -2.42
N THR A 144 4.55 -8.87 -3.57
CA THR A 144 4.77 -7.83 -4.60
C THR A 144 3.51 -7.45 -5.38
N GLY A 145 2.39 -8.12 -5.11
CA GLY A 145 1.12 -7.86 -5.76
C GLY A 145 1.04 -8.38 -7.19
N SER A 146 0.12 -7.82 -7.95
CA SER A 146 -0.15 -8.21 -9.34
C SER A 146 -0.32 -6.98 -10.22
N ARG A 147 -0.29 -7.18 -11.53
CA ARG A 147 -0.59 -6.16 -12.54
C ARG A 147 -1.66 -6.69 -13.50
N PRO A 148 -2.47 -5.80 -14.10
CA PRO A 148 -3.35 -6.20 -15.19
C PRO A 148 -2.57 -6.89 -16.30
N ARG A 149 -3.16 -7.95 -16.85
CA ARG A 149 -2.57 -8.64 -17.99
C ARG A 149 -2.76 -7.79 -19.25
N ILE A 150 -1.67 -7.46 -19.92
CA ILE A 150 -1.72 -6.84 -21.23
C ILE A 150 -2.04 -7.92 -22.26
N ILE A 151 -3.09 -7.72 -23.05
CA ILE A 151 -3.48 -8.60 -24.17
C ILE A 151 -2.69 -8.15 -25.40
N PRO A 152 -1.81 -8.98 -25.99
CA PRO A 152 -0.91 -8.54 -27.08
C PRO A 152 -1.60 -7.94 -28.31
N SER A 153 -2.87 -8.30 -28.55
CA SER A 153 -3.66 -7.80 -29.68
C SER A 153 -4.35 -6.46 -29.42
N ILE A 154 -4.23 -5.91 -28.19
CA ILE A 154 -4.85 -4.63 -27.83
C ILE A 154 -3.72 -3.67 -27.45
N SER A 155 -3.66 -2.57 -28.18
CA SER A 155 -2.72 -1.49 -27.85
C SER A 155 -3.23 -0.73 -26.63
N VAL A 156 -2.44 -0.75 -25.54
CA VAL A 156 -2.76 -0.06 -24.29
C VAL A 156 -1.96 1.22 -24.23
N ASP A 157 -2.63 2.36 -24.05
CA ASP A 157 -2.02 3.69 -23.92
C ASP A 157 -1.98 4.21 -22.47
N GLU A 158 -2.49 3.41 -21.53
CA GLU A 158 -2.64 3.75 -20.10
C GLU A 158 -3.44 5.04 -19.83
N LYS A 159 -4.25 5.47 -20.79
CA LYS A 159 -5.11 6.66 -20.70
C LYS A 159 -6.58 6.35 -21.03
N THR A 160 -6.79 5.59 -22.08
CA THR A 160 -8.13 5.23 -22.59
C THR A 160 -8.37 3.73 -22.57
N ILE A 161 -7.33 2.95 -22.72
CA ILE A 161 -7.36 1.47 -22.61
C ILE A 161 -6.12 1.00 -21.85
#